data_0a44ffc756ca6e6f7db1c2325b6a715a
#
_entry.id   0a44ffc756ca6e6f7db1c2325b6a715a
#
_cell.length_a   1.000
_cell.length_b   1.000
_cell.length_c   1.000
_cell.angle_alpha   90.00
_cell.angle_beta   90.00
_cell.angle_gamma   90.00
#
_symmetry.space_group_name_H-M   'P 1'
#
loop_
_entity.id
_entity.type
_entity.pdbx_description
1 polymer ?
#
loop_
_entity_poly.entity_id
_entity_poly.type
_entity_poly.pdbx_seq_one_letter_code
_entity_poly.pdbx_strand_id
1 'polypeptide(L)'
;VIAGTGGGKSAFTLNLTQQLIEQDYTVVVVEFGKSFSQLCRLYPDISLHVDYDGRTALGINPFDLQGEELDNGSIEMLSGVVQKYWRHMFTKDESEKEVALTRFIQDYYENVREGHNFESFYNHVTEHYPEILARKHIPKDYFSLESFSLNCGEFLPGRRYENVCKDTGTDFSGKKFIVFELTQIKQDRFLSNLVMGMIFTVIQKKLLSDRRKRGVLIFDEYGETAQMVDTATGTGIHSSVAFCYQKIRKENGAVYTIIQNPDQLPENEHTKNIIANTDMLFVLPTKEVIYQSVIDRFRLTHPGQIALMKSMRNNFSGQRPYSECFMRLGEHYATVTRLEFSREKFLAFQTEGEIWSDLEEKNRRMSMEDAIEEYIREHQ
;
A
#
# COMPACT_ATOMS: atom_id res chain seq x y z
N VAL A 1 -10.03 -9.78 -3.86
CA VAL A 1 -11.14 -9.34 -4.73
C VAL A 1 -10.74 -9.52 -6.18
N ILE A 2 -11.59 -10.13 -6.98
CA ILE A 2 -11.36 -10.40 -8.40
C ILE A 2 -12.47 -9.73 -9.21
N ALA A 3 -12.08 -8.84 -10.11
CA ALA A 3 -13.03 -8.07 -10.91
C ALA A 3 -12.44 -7.75 -12.30
N GLY A 4 -13.00 -8.30 -13.34
CA GLY A 4 -12.65 -7.93 -14.72
C GLY A 4 -13.00 -6.46 -15.03
N THR A 5 -12.45 -5.94 -16.12
CA THR A 5 -12.76 -4.58 -16.60
C THR A 5 -14.26 -4.39 -16.80
N GLY A 6 -14.82 -3.32 -16.26
CA GLY A 6 -16.27 -3.05 -16.30
C GLY A 6 -17.12 -3.89 -15.33
N GLY A 7 -16.50 -4.73 -14.48
CA GLY A 7 -17.20 -5.57 -13.50
C GLY A 7 -17.69 -4.86 -12.24
N GLY A 8 -17.54 -3.53 -12.13
CA GLY A 8 -17.92 -2.77 -10.94
C GLY A 8 -16.85 -2.74 -9.85
N LYS A 9 -15.58 -3.01 -10.18
CA LYS A 9 -14.42 -3.04 -9.25
C LYS A 9 -14.36 -1.80 -8.37
N SER A 10 -14.26 -0.61 -8.96
CA SER A 10 -14.10 0.65 -8.21
C SER A 10 -15.29 0.89 -7.28
N ALA A 11 -16.53 0.72 -7.77
CA ALA A 11 -17.72 0.90 -6.97
C ALA A 11 -17.77 -0.08 -5.77
N PHE A 12 -17.43 -1.35 -5.97
CA PHE A 12 -17.34 -2.34 -4.90
C PHE A 12 -16.27 -1.96 -3.87
N THR A 13 -15.07 -1.60 -4.35
CA THR A 13 -13.94 -1.31 -3.47
C THR A 13 -14.14 -0.04 -2.67
N LEU A 14 -14.67 1.03 -3.30
CA LEU A 14 -15.00 2.27 -2.62
C LEU A 14 -16.10 2.07 -1.58
N ASN A 15 -17.13 1.29 -1.90
CA ASN A 15 -18.18 0.96 -0.94
C ASN A 15 -17.65 0.14 0.24
N LEU A 16 -16.81 -0.86 0.00
CA LEU A 16 -16.17 -1.64 1.05
C LEU A 16 -15.32 -0.72 1.95
N THR A 17 -14.51 0.13 1.36
CA THR A 17 -13.65 1.09 2.08
C THR A 17 -14.46 2.05 2.91
N GLN A 18 -15.54 2.63 2.36
CA GLN A 18 -16.43 3.51 3.09
C GLN A 18 -17.02 2.81 4.32
N GLN A 19 -17.56 1.61 4.17
CA GLN A 19 -18.12 0.85 5.28
C GLN A 19 -17.08 0.55 6.38
N LEU A 20 -15.83 0.27 6.00
CA LEU A 20 -14.75 0.07 6.96
C LEU A 20 -14.44 1.34 7.74
N ILE A 21 -14.37 2.50 7.06
CA ILE A 21 -14.16 3.81 7.69
C ILE A 21 -15.29 4.12 8.67
N GLU A 22 -16.54 3.94 8.26
CA GLU A 22 -17.73 4.18 9.09
C GLU A 22 -17.83 3.25 10.32
N GLN A 23 -17.19 2.08 10.25
CA GLN A 23 -17.05 1.14 11.38
C GLN A 23 -15.79 1.36 12.21
N ASP A 24 -15.14 2.52 12.07
CA ASP A 24 -13.97 2.93 12.84
C ASP A 24 -12.71 2.07 12.60
N TYR A 25 -12.57 1.48 11.39
CA TYR A 25 -11.32 0.84 11.01
C TYR A 25 -10.28 1.87 10.56
N THR A 26 -9.01 1.61 10.85
CA THR A 26 -7.91 2.29 10.18
C THR A 26 -7.68 1.64 8.83
N VAL A 27 -7.82 2.39 7.75
CA VAL A 27 -7.69 1.87 6.39
C VAL A 27 -6.49 2.51 5.69
N VAL A 28 -5.57 1.69 5.22
CA VAL A 28 -4.47 2.12 4.36
C VAL A 28 -4.68 1.53 2.97
N VAL A 29 -4.70 2.38 1.97
CA VAL A 29 -4.85 2.00 0.56
C VAL A 29 -3.55 2.28 -0.17
N VAL A 30 -3.11 1.33 -0.99
CA VAL A 30 -2.07 1.54 -2.00
C VAL A 30 -2.71 1.31 -3.36
N GLU A 31 -2.69 2.33 -4.19
CA GLU A 31 -3.31 2.26 -5.51
C GLU A 31 -2.38 2.72 -6.64
N PHE A 32 -2.64 2.17 -7.82
CA PHE A 32 -2.00 2.55 -9.07
C PHE A 32 -3.02 2.98 -10.14
N GLY A 33 -4.18 3.52 -9.70
CA GLY A 33 -5.34 3.74 -10.56
C GLY A 33 -6.23 4.94 -10.25
N LYS A 34 -5.90 5.86 -9.37
CA LYS A 34 -6.66 7.11 -9.07
C LYS A 34 -8.13 6.93 -8.67
N SER A 35 -8.46 5.89 -7.93
CA SER A 35 -9.87 5.58 -7.61
C SER A 35 -10.37 6.20 -6.31
N PHE A 36 -9.48 6.50 -5.35
CA PHE A 36 -9.87 6.83 -3.96
C PHE A 36 -9.89 8.32 -3.63
N SER A 37 -9.46 9.20 -4.55
CA SER A 37 -9.33 10.64 -4.29
C SER A 37 -10.63 11.29 -3.82
N GLN A 38 -11.77 10.96 -4.45
CA GLN A 38 -13.07 11.53 -4.05
C GLN A 38 -13.51 11.02 -2.67
N LEU A 39 -13.25 9.74 -2.35
CA LEU A 39 -13.57 9.22 -1.03
C LEU A 39 -12.76 9.93 0.07
N CYS A 40 -11.50 10.29 -0.18
CA CYS A 40 -10.73 11.12 0.74
C CYS A 40 -11.37 12.49 0.98
N ARG A 41 -11.98 13.10 -0.03
CA ARG A 41 -12.65 14.41 0.08
C ARG A 41 -13.97 14.36 0.86
N LEU A 42 -14.61 13.20 0.90
CA LEU A 42 -15.78 12.99 1.77
C LEU A 42 -15.40 12.87 3.24
N TYR A 43 -14.16 12.54 3.55
CA TYR A 43 -13.68 12.36 4.92
C TYR A 43 -12.40 13.19 5.20
N PRO A 44 -12.39 14.52 4.97
CA PRO A 44 -11.17 15.34 4.98
C PRO A 44 -10.45 15.35 6.33
N ASP A 45 -11.19 15.29 7.44
CA ASP A 45 -10.61 15.36 8.78
C ASP A 45 -9.78 14.13 9.14
N ILE A 46 -10.20 12.96 8.68
CA ILE A 46 -9.60 11.68 9.03
C ILE A 46 -8.76 11.08 7.91
N SER A 47 -8.81 11.66 6.70
CA SER A 47 -8.08 11.14 5.54
C SER A 47 -6.76 11.86 5.30
N LEU A 48 -5.86 11.15 4.63
CA LEU A 48 -4.64 11.67 4.04
C LEU A 48 -4.46 11.03 2.66
N HIS A 49 -4.44 11.85 1.62
CA HIS A 49 -4.18 11.41 0.24
C HIS A 49 -2.78 11.86 -0.18
N VAL A 50 -1.90 10.91 -0.44
CA VAL A 50 -0.53 11.11 -0.91
C VAL A 50 -0.47 10.71 -2.38
N ASP A 51 -0.59 11.68 -3.28
CA ASP A 51 -0.38 11.50 -4.72
C ASP A 51 1.12 11.71 -5.02
N TYR A 52 1.85 10.61 -5.17
CA TYR A 52 3.31 10.64 -5.34
C TYR A 52 3.71 10.47 -6.82
N ASP A 53 4.28 11.52 -7.38
CA ASP A 53 4.72 11.60 -8.78
C ASP A 53 6.25 11.54 -8.96
N GLY A 54 7.01 11.35 -7.88
CA GLY A 54 8.46 11.39 -7.87
C GLY A 54 9.06 12.80 -7.82
N ARG A 55 8.24 13.86 -7.99
CA ARG A 55 8.66 15.27 -7.96
C ARG A 55 8.23 16.01 -6.70
N THR A 56 7.16 15.55 -6.10
CA THR A 56 6.67 16.02 -4.79
C THR A 56 7.33 15.20 -3.68
N ALA A 57 7.37 15.74 -2.47
CA ALA A 57 7.90 14.98 -1.33
C ALA A 57 6.94 13.85 -0.93
N LEU A 58 7.47 12.66 -0.66
CA LEU A 58 6.67 11.53 -0.17
C LEU A 58 6.15 11.76 1.25
N GLY A 59 6.89 12.53 2.05
CA GLY A 59 6.49 12.91 3.42
C GLY A 59 6.60 11.80 4.45
N ILE A 60 7.23 10.68 4.13
CA ILE A 60 7.48 9.57 5.07
C ILE A 60 8.91 9.68 5.60
N ASN A 61 9.04 9.82 6.91
CA ASN A 61 10.34 9.78 7.59
C ASN A 61 10.42 8.54 8.50
N PRO A 62 11.08 7.44 8.06
CA PRO A 62 11.23 6.25 8.89
C PRO A 62 12.13 6.46 10.10
N PHE A 63 13.04 7.45 10.03
CA PHE A 63 13.99 7.76 11.11
C PHE A 63 13.34 8.51 12.27
N ASP A 64 12.16 9.11 12.08
CA ASP A 64 11.40 9.69 13.18
C ASP A 64 10.65 8.58 13.93
N LEU A 65 11.15 8.22 15.10
CA LEU A 65 10.53 7.24 15.99
C LEU A 65 9.37 7.82 16.81
N GLN A 66 9.00 9.09 16.60
CA GLN A 66 7.89 9.76 17.29
C GLN A 66 7.98 9.71 18.83
N GLY A 67 9.20 9.77 19.35
CA GLY A 67 9.47 9.72 20.79
C GLY A 67 9.55 8.32 21.39
N GLU A 68 9.45 7.28 20.58
CA GLU A 68 9.74 5.90 21.01
C GLU A 68 11.25 5.66 21.10
N GLU A 69 11.66 4.78 22.00
CA GLU A 69 13.06 4.34 22.08
C GLU A 69 13.42 3.43 20.89
N LEU A 70 14.69 3.49 20.48
CA LEU A 70 15.21 2.64 19.43
C LEU A 70 15.25 1.18 19.92
N ASP A 71 14.32 0.36 19.44
CA ASP A 71 14.27 -1.08 19.71
C ASP A 71 14.82 -1.92 18.55
N ASN A 72 14.94 -3.22 18.76
CA ASN A 72 15.44 -4.13 17.73
C ASN A 72 14.57 -4.12 16.46
N GLY A 73 13.25 -3.97 16.60
CA GLY A 73 12.33 -3.92 15.46
C GLY A 73 12.56 -2.66 14.62
N SER A 74 12.76 -1.51 15.26
CA SER A 74 13.09 -0.25 14.60
C SER A 74 14.46 -0.31 13.90
N ILE A 75 15.46 -0.94 14.53
CA ILE A 75 16.78 -1.15 13.92
C ILE A 75 16.67 -2.02 12.66
N GLU A 76 15.96 -3.14 12.71
CA GLU A 76 15.75 -4.01 11.55
C GLU A 76 15.00 -3.28 10.42
N MET A 77 13.96 -2.53 10.76
CA MET A 77 13.20 -1.72 9.80
C MET A 77 14.10 -0.68 9.12
N LEU A 78 14.86 0.09 9.88
CA LEU A 78 15.78 1.11 9.37
C LEU A 78 16.90 0.50 8.54
N SER A 79 17.46 -0.63 8.98
CA SER A 79 18.46 -1.37 8.22
C SER A 79 17.90 -1.76 6.84
N GLY A 80 16.69 -2.29 6.78
CA GLY A 80 16.02 -2.63 5.52
C GLY A 80 15.77 -1.41 4.60
N VAL A 81 15.44 -0.25 5.18
CA VAL A 81 15.28 1.00 4.43
C VAL A 81 16.62 1.48 3.86
N VAL A 82 17.67 1.52 4.69
CA VAL A 82 19.01 1.96 4.27
C VAL A 82 19.60 1.03 3.20
N GLN A 83 19.42 -0.28 3.32
CA GLN A 83 19.85 -1.24 2.30
C GLN A 83 19.22 -0.95 0.95
N LYS A 84 17.94 -0.55 0.89
CA LYS A 84 17.27 -0.15 -0.35
C LYS A 84 17.87 1.13 -0.94
N TYR A 85 18.19 2.14 -0.10
CA TYR A 85 18.87 3.36 -0.55
C TYR A 85 20.28 3.05 -1.04
N TRP A 86 20.97 2.13 -0.38
CA TRP A 86 22.29 1.67 -0.78
C TRP A 86 22.26 0.82 -2.07
N ARG A 87 21.05 0.40 -2.52
CA ARG A 87 20.86 -0.54 -3.62
C ARG A 87 21.57 -1.88 -3.41
N HIS A 88 21.74 -2.28 -2.16
CA HIS A 88 22.40 -3.49 -1.78
C HIS A 88 21.63 -4.15 -0.63
N MET A 89 21.00 -5.31 -0.93
CA MET A 89 20.38 -6.15 0.09
C MET A 89 21.38 -7.19 0.51
N PHE A 90 21.73 -7.22 1.80
CA PHE A 90 22.66 -8.19 2.32
C PHE A 90 22.10 -9.61 2.22
N THR A 91 22.94 -10.53 1.75
CA THR A 91 22.65 -11.95 1.70
C THR A 91 22.96 -12.62 3.05
N LYS A 92 22.59 -13.89 3.20
CA LYS A 92 22.94 -14.65 4.43
C LYS A 92 24.46 -14.75 4.66
N ASP A 93 25.23 -14.74 3.58
CA ASP A 93 26.70 -14.78 3.62
C ASP A 93 27.33 -13.41 3.91
N GLU A 94 26.52 -12.36 4.04
CA GLU A 94 26.92 -10.98 4.36
C GLU A 94 26.35 -10.52 5.72
N SER A 95 26.06 -11.43 6.62
CA SER A 95 25.51 -11.15 7.94
C SER A 95 26.35 -10.15 8.76
N GLU A 96 27.68 -10.18 8.59
CA GLU A 96 28.58 -9.24 9.24
C GLU A 96 28.41 -7.81 8.75
N LYS A 97 28.08 -7.62 7.46
CA LYS A 97 27.79 -6.28 6.90
C LYS A 97 26.45 -5.75 7.42
N GLU A 98 25.46 -6.62 7.57
CA GLU A 98 24.19 -6.25 8.19
C GLU A 98 24.38 -5.82 9.64
N VAL A 99 25.15 -6.60 10.43
CA VAL A 99 25.52 -6.22 11.79
C VAL A 99 26.30 -4.91 11.84
N ALA A 100 27.19 -4.66 10.87
CA ALA A 100 27.90 -3.39 10.78
C ALA A 100 26.90 -2.22 10.57
N LEU A 101 25.97 -2.34 9.62
CA LEU A 101 24.96 -1.31 9.37
C LEU A 101 24.08 -1.06 10.60
N THR A 102 23.63 -2.10 11.31
CA THR A 102 22.83 -1.93 12.53
C THR A 102 23.59 -1.18 13.62
N ARG A 103 24.91 -1.39 13.74
CA ARG A 103 25.76 -0.61 14.67
C ARG A 103 25.93 0.85 14.27
N PHE A 104 25.98 1.17 12.98
CA PHE A 104 25.92 2.56 12.50
C PHE A 104 24.60 3.25 12.86
N ILE A 105 23.48 2.54 12.70
CA ILE A 105 22.15 3.05 13.09
C ILE A 105 22.10 3.29 14.61
N GLN A 106 22.57 2.36 15.42
CA GLN A 106 22.63 2.52 16.87
C GLN A 106 23.49 3.72 17.27
N ASP A 107 24.69 3.86 16.67
CA ASP A 107 25.59 4.97 16.93
C ASP A 107 24.97 6.32 16.61
N TYR A 108 24.20 6.39 15.51
CA TYR A 108 23.48 7.59 15.12
C TYR A 108 22.48 8.04 16.21
N TYR A 109 21.62 7.14 16.69
CA TYR A 109 20.64 7.50 17.73
C TYR A 109 21.26 7.76 19.10
N GLU A 110 22.43 7.22 19.40
CA GLU A 110 23.18 7.51 20.63
C GLU A 110 23.81 8.93 20.62
N ASN A 111 24.18 9.43 19.45
CA ASN A 111 24.96 10.67 19.32
C ASN A 111 24.17 11.84 18.72
N VAL A 112 23.12 11.60 17.94
CA VAL A 112 22.20 12.61 17.40
C VAL A 112 20.92 12.58 18.24
N ARG A 113 20.56 13.72 18.84
CA ARG A 113 19.43 13.80 19.80
C ARG A 113 18.10 14.20 19.15
N GLU A 114 18.15 15.01 18.11
CA GLU A 114 16.99 15.63 17.47
C GLU A 114 17.17 15.69 15.95
N GLY A 115 16.06 15.84 15.21
CA GLY A 115 16.10 15.99 13.76
C GLY A 115 16.44 14.70 13.02
N HIS A 116 16.00 13.56 13.54
CA HIS A 116 16.27 12.28 12.95
C HIS A 116 15.61 12.17 11.57
N ASN A 117 16.42 12.10 10.52
CA ASN A 117 16.02 11.86 9.16
C ASN A 117 17.18 11.22 8.37
N PHE A 118 16.94 10.86 7.12
CA PHE A 118 17.96 10.19 6.33
C PHE A 118 19.18 11.08 6.05
N GLU A 119 19.00 12.37 5.81
CA GLU A 119 20.10 13.30 5.57
C GLU A 119 21.01 13.42 6.80
N SER A 120 20.42 13.58 7.99
CA SER A 120 21.21 13.65 9.25
C SER A 120 21.92 12.33 9.54
N PHE A 121 21.31 11.18 9.24
CA PHE A 121 21.97 9.87 9.32
C PHE A 121 23.15 9.76 8.35
N TYR A 122 22.94 10.13 7.09
CA TYR A 122 23.99 10.11 6.07
C TYR A 122 25.19 10.98 6.47
N ASN A 123 24.93 12.22 6.91
CA ASN A 123 25.98 13.15 7.35
C ASN A 123 26.72 12.59 8.58
N HIS A 124 26.01 12.07 9.58
CA HIS A 124 26.62 11.43 10.75
C HIS A 124 27.56 10.29 10.35
N VAL A 125 27.13 9.41 9.45
CA VAL A 125 27.97 8.30 8.97
C VAL A 125 29.20 8.80 8.22
N THR A 126 29.06 9.76 7.30
CA THR A 126 30.14 10.22 6.43
C THR A 126 31.17 11.07 7.18
N GLU A 127 30.72 11.92 8.12
CA GLU A 127 31.58 12.82 8.89
C GLU A 127 32.32 12.09 10.02
N HIS A 128 31.71 11.06 10.62
CA HIS A 128 32.27 10.38 11.79
C HIS A 128 32.64 8.91 11.53
N TYR A 129 32.83 8.52 10.26
CA TYR A 129 33.08 7.13 9.87
C TYR A 129 34.23 6.45 10.66
N PRO A 130 35.46 7.04 10.77
CA PRO A 130 36.56 6.39 11.49
C PRO A 130 36.26 6.22 12.99
N GLU A 131 35.61 7.21 13.59
CA GLU A 131 35.26 7.22 15.03
C GLU A 131 34.19 6.16 15.31
N ILE A 132 33.19 6.00 14.42
CA ILE A 132 32.14 4.99 14.56
C ILE A 132 32.75 3.59 14.47
N LEU A 133 33.62 3.34 13.49
CA LEU A 133 34.33 2.06 13.38
C LEU A 133 35.05 1.69 14.66
N ALA A 134 35.79 2.65 15.23
CA ALA A 134 36.55 2.47 16.48
C ALA A 134 35.62 2.24 17.69
N ARG A 135 34.62 3.09 17.87
CA ARG A 135 33.67 3.08 19.00
C ARG A 135 32.81 1.83 19.03
N LYS A 136 32.33 1.40 17.85
CA LYS A 136 31.46 0.25 17.69
C LYS A 136 32.21 -1.05 17.36
N HIS A 137 33.56 -1.01 17.34
CA HIS A 137 34.41 -2.18 17.01
C HIS A 137 33.99 -2.85 15.69
N ILE A 138 33.84 -2.06 14.63
CA ILE A 138 33.46 -2.52 13.30
C ILE A 138 34.73 -2.66 12.44
N PRO A 139 35.07 -3.84 11.93
CA PRO A 139 36.14 -3.98 10.94
C PRO A 139 35.81 -3.20 9.65
N LYS A 140 36.80 -2.52 9.10
CA LYS A 140 36.63 -1.64 7.94
C LYS A 140 36.03 -2.36 6.72
N ASP A 141 36.32 -3.64 6.55
CA ASP A 141 35.90 -4.44 5.40
C ASP A 141 34.39 -4.74 5.39
N TYR A 142 33.70 -4.55 6.53
CA TYR A 142 32.25 -4.81 6.65
C TYR A 142 31.36 -3.61 6.34
N PHE A 143 31.95 -2.42 6.09
CA PHE A 143 31.17 -1.24 5.67
C PHE A 143 31.99 -0.40 4.68
N SER A 144 31.56 -0.36 3.43
CA SER A 144 32.20 0.45 2.39
C SER A 144 31.60 1.85 2.38
N LEU A 145 32.33 2.83 2.94
CA LEU A 145 31.94 4.24 2.93
C LEU A 145 31.78 4.78 1.49
N GLU A 146 32.67 4.37 0.58
CA GLU A 146 32.61 4.81 -0.81
C GLU A 146 31.32 4.36 -1.50
N SER A 147 30.98 3.07 -1.37
CA SER A 147 29.75 2.51 -1.92
C SER A 147 28.51 3.14 -1.27
N PHE A 148 28.52 3.30 0.06
CA PHE A 148 27.44 3.95 0.79
C PHE A 148 27.25 5.40 0.31
N SER A 149 28.32 6.20 0.27
CA SER A 149 28.24 7.61 -0.13
C SER A 149 27.79 7.78 -1.59
N LEU A 150 28.25 6.91 -2.50
CA LEU A 150 27.85 6.94 -3.90
C LEU A 150 26.34 6.67 -4.09
N ASN A 151 25.83 5.61 -3.52
CA ASN A 151 24.43 5.21 -3.73
C ASN A 151 23.45 6.01 -2.86
N CYS A 152 23.72 6.13 -1.57
CA CYS A 152 22.88 6.84 -0.62
C CYS A 152 22.89 8.36 -0.85
N GLY A 153 23.97 8.90 -1.40
CA GLY A 153 24.06 10.32 -1.77
C GLY A 153 23.04 10.77 -2.82
N GLU A 154 22.49 9.86 -3.63
CA GLU A 154 21.45 10.18 -4.62
C GLU A 154 20.11 10.60 -3.98
N PHE A 155 19.95 10.42 -2.68
CA PHE A 155 18.74 10.77 -1.91
C PHE A 155 18.84 12.08 -1.15
N LEU A 156 19.99 12.77 -1.22
CA LEU A 156 20.21 14.04 -0.55
C LEU A 156 19.56 15.21 -1.32
N PRO A 157 19.39 16.38 -0.67
CA PRO A 157 18.89 17.59 -1.32
C PRO A 157 19.66 17.94 -2.61
N GLY A 158 18.93 18.26 -3.69
CA GLY A 158 19.50 18.56 -5.01
C GLY A 158 19.91 17.32 -5.80
N ARG A 159 19.63 16.11 -5.33
CA ARG A 159 19.93 14.84 -6.03
C ARG A 159 18.66 14.18 -6.57
N ARG A 160 18.87 13.13 -7.38
CA ARG A 160 17.82 12.49 -8.20
C ARG A 160 16.60 12.04 -7.41
N TYR A 161 16.78 11.51 -6.19
CA TYR A 161 15.72 10.91 -5.38
C TYR A 161 15.47 11.69 -4.08
N GLU A 162 15.80 12.98 -4.02
CA GLU A 162 15.64 13.82 -2.82
C GLU A 162 14.21 13.74 -2.24
N ASN A 163 13.20 13.71 -3.11
CA ASN A 163 11.79 13.75 -2.72
C ASN A 163 11.30 12.48 -2.02
N VAL A 164 12.05 11.37 -2.11
CA VAL A 164 11.74 10.14 -1.36
C VAL A 164 12.01 10.33 0.13
N CYS A 165 13.10 11.00 0.47
CA CYS A 165 13.58 11.18 1.84
C CYS A 165 13.22 12.53 2.44
N LYS A 166 12.63 13.44 1.66
CA LYS A 166 12.28 14.79 2.10
C LYS A 166 11.18 14.72 3.14
N ASP A 167 11.54 15.09 4.37
CA ASP A 167 10.59 15.22 5.46
C ASP A 167 9.71 16.47 5.26
N THR A 168 8.41 16.30 5.36
CA THR A 168 7.43 17.39 5.27
C THR A 168 6.69 17.62 6.57
N GLY A 169 7.04 16.88 7.63
CA GLY A 169 6.30 16.89 8.88
C GLY A 169 4.88 16.33 8.74
N THR A 170 4.62 15.50 7.74
CA THR A 170 3.30 14.91 7.53
C THR A 170 2.95 13.98 8.70
N ASP A 171 1.91 14.33 9.44
CA ASP A 171 1.43 13.51 10.53
C ASP A 171 0.51 12.39 10.02
N PHE A 172 1.05 11.19 9.95
CA PHE A 172 0.28 9.98 9.69
C PHE A 172 -0.47 9.48 10.93
N SER A 173 -0.07 9.89 12.16
CA SER A 173 -0.53 9.29 13.41
C SER A 173 -2.03 9.53 13.65
N GLY A 174 -2.52 10.75 13.40
CA GLY A 174 -3.92 11.15 13.58
C GLY A 174 -4.88 10.65 12.49
N LYS A 175 -4.38 10.15 11.36
CA LYS A 175 -5.22 9.78 10.21
C LYS A 175 -5.67 8.33 10.25
N LYS A 176 -6.97 8.11 9.98
CA LYS A 176 -7.59 6.77 9.93
C LYS A 176 -7.76 6.23 8.52
N PHE A 177 -7.80 7.11 7.53
CA PHE A 177 -7.89 6.73 6.12
C PHE A 177 -6.73 7.33 5.35
N ILE A 178 -5.79 6.49 4.91
CA ILE A 178 -4.57 6.92 4.23
C ILE A 178 -4.54 6.26 2.85
N VAL A 179 -4.39 7.07 1.81
CA VAL A 179 -4.29 6.61 0.42
C VAL A 179 -2.94 7.02 -0.15
N PHE A 180 -2.19 6.06 -0.60
CA PHE A 180 -0.98 6.24 -1.39
C PHE A 180 -1.28 5.97 -2.86
N GLU A 181 -1.33 7.02 -3.66
CA GLU A 181 -1.50 6.93 -5.10
C GLU A 181 -0.14 6.97 -5.78
N LEU A 182 0.20 5.91 -6.50
CA LEU A 182 1.51 5.68 -7.10
C LEU A 182 1.46 5.52 -8.63
N THR A 183 0.37 5.93 -9.26
CA THR A 183 0.13 5.75 -10.70
C THR A 183 1.25 6.31 -11.56
N GLN A 184 1.80 7.46 -11.18
CA GLN A 184 2.79 8.16 -11.99
C GLN A 184 4.19 7.53 -11.95
N ILE A 185 4.51 6.81 -10.87
CA ILE A 185 5.81 6.12 -10.73
C ILE A 185 5.78 4.64 -11.15
N LYS A 186 4.62 4.12 -11.57
CA LYS A 186 4.39 2.71 -11.93
C LYS A 186 5.41 2.14 -12.92
N GLN A 187 5.89 2.97 -13.85
CA GLN A 187 6.87 2.56 -14.86
C GLN A 187 8.32 2.51 -14.32
N ASP A 188 8.63 3.23 -13.26
CA ASP A 188 9.94 3.19 -12.60
C ASP A 188 9.94 2.09 -11.53
N ARG A 189 10.39 0.89 -11.89
CA ARG A 189 10.41 -0.28 -11.00
C ARG A 189 11.26 -0.05 -9.74
N PHE A 190 12.39 0.64 -9.88
CA PHE A 190 13.25 0.93 -8.74
C PHE A 190 12.54 1.87 -7.76
N LEU A 191 12.04 2.99 -8.26
CA LEU A 191 11.34 3.99 -7.44
C LEU A 191 10.09 3.40 -6.80
N SER A 192 9.29 2.62 -7.54
CA SER A 192 8.09 1.96 -7.01
C SER A 192 8.42 1.01 -5.85
N ASN A 193 9.45 0.16 -5.99
CA ASN A 193 9.86 -0.75 -4.91
C ASN A 193 10.41 -0.01 -3.69
N LEU A 194 11.13 1.07 -3.93
CA LEU A 194 11.68 1.91 -2.87
C LEU A 194 10.57 2.60 -2.07
N VAL A 195 9.66 3.29 -2.77
CA VAL A 195 8.51 3.98 -2.18
C VAL A 195 7.61 3.00 -1.43
N MET A 196 7.38 1.81 -2.00
CA MET A 196 6.68 0.74 -1.29
C MET A 196 7.35 0.35 0.01
N GLY A 197 8.69 0.30 0.04
CA GLY A 197 9.42 0.04 1.28
C GLY A 197 9.14 1.10 2.34
N MET A 198 9.07 2.36 1.96
CA MET A 198 8.72 3.47 2.86
C MET A 198 7.27 3.36 3.34
N ILE A 199 6.34 3.09 2.43
CA ILE A 199 4.92 2.89 2.77
C ILE A 199 4.74 1.72 3.75
N PHE A 200 5.51 0.63 3.61
CA PHE A 200 5.46 -0.48 4.55
C PHE A 200 5.86 -0.07 5.97
N THR A 201 6.72 0.93 6.16
CA THR A 201 7.01 1.44 7.51
C THR A 201 5.76 2.09 8.14
N VAL A 202 4.98 2.82 7.33
CA VAL A 202 3.70 3.40 7.78
C VAL A 202 2.69 2.28 8.07
N ILE A 203 2.58 1.28 7.20
CA ILE A 203 1.69 0.13 7.40
C ILE A 203 2.03 -0.59 8.71
N GLN A 204 3.30 -0.86 8.99
CA GLN A 204 3.73 -1.51 10.21
C GLN A 204 3.33 -0.69 11.45
N LYS A 205 3.62 0.60 11.47
CA LYS A 205 3.25 1.49 12.57
C LYS A 205 1.73 1.62 12.75
N LYS A 206 0.97 1.70 11.66
CA LYS A 206 -0.49 1.94 11.71
C LYS A 206 -1.33 0.70 11.92
N LEU A 207 -0.97 -0.41 11.30
CA LEU A 207 -1.82 -1.59 11.21
C LEU A 207 -1.28 -2.79 12.01
N LEU A 208 0.02 -2.82 12.30
CA LEU A 208 0.66 -3.99 12.90
C LEU A 208 1.26 -3.74 14.29
N SER A 209 1.14 -2.53 14.84
CA SER A 209 1.74 -2.17 16.14
C SER A 209 0.77 -2.22 17.32
N ASP A 210 -0.53 -2.09 17.10
CA ASP A 210 -1.53 -2.03 18.18
C ASP A 210 -2.73 -2.95 17.89
N ARG A 211 -2.73 -4.12 18.54
CA ARG A 211 -3.80 -5.14 18.43
C ARG A 211 -5.19 -4.67 18.91
N ARG A 212 -5.29 -3.57 19.60
CA ARG A 212 -6.57 -3.01 20.05
C ARG A 212 -7.28 -2.27 18.93
N LYS A 213 -6.54 -1.82 17.90
CA LYS A 213 -7.07 -1.14 16.73
C LYS A 213 -7.36 -2.15 15.62
N ARG A 214 -8.42 -1.88 14.87
CA ARG A 214 -8.76 -2.67 13.69
C ARG A 214 -8.14 -2.01 12.46
N GLY A 215 -7.28 -2.74 11.76
CA GLY A 215 -6.54 -2.22 10.63
C GLY A 215 -6.86 -2.96 9.33
N VAL A 216 -6.97 -2.24 8.22
CA VAL A 216 -7.20 -2.83 6.90
C VAL A 216 -6.21 -2.25 5.90
N LEU A 217 -5.52 -3.13 5.19
CA LEU A 217 -4.69 -2.80 4.04
C LEU A 217 -5.42 -3.18 2.76
N ILE A 218 -5.58 -2.24 1.85
CA ILE A 218 -6.15 -2.45 0.53
C ILE A 218 -5.09 -2.19 -0.53
N PHE A 219 -4.83 -3.19 -1.38
CA PHE A 219 -3.98 -3.07 -2.55
C PHE A 219 -4.83 -3.10 -3.82
N ASP A 220 -5.01 -1.94 -4.47
CA ASP A 220 -5.68 -1.91 -5.77
C ASP A 220 -4.68 -2.12 -6.92
N GLU A 221 -5.18 -2.71 -8.01
CA GLU A 221 -4.40 -3.12 -9.19
C GLU A 221 -3.18 -4.00 -8.85
N TYR A 222 -3.32 -4.82 -7.82
CA TYR A 222 -2.24 -5.64 -7.29
C TYR A 222 -1.63 -6.61 -8.30
N GLY A 223 -2.42 -7.13 -9.25
CA GLY A 223 -1.94 -8.10 -10.25
C GLY A 223 -0.75 -7.61 -11.07
N GLU A 224 -0.73 -6.32 -11.40
CA GLU A 224 0.38 -5.73 -12.15
C GLU A 224 1.61 -5.48 -11.27
N THR A 225 1.39 -5.01 -10.04
CA THR A 225 2.47 -4.70 -9.10
C THR A 225 3.11 -5.93 -8.48
N ALA A 226 2.37 -7.04 -8.39
CA ALA A 226 2.89 -8.31 -7.89
C ALA A 226 4.06 -8.86 -8.74
N GLN A 227 4.15 -8.47 -10.00
CA GLN A 227 5.23 -8.86 -10.90
C GLN A 227 6.44 -7.92 -10.85
N MET A 228 6.34 -6.80 -10.14
CA MET A 228 7.43 -5.84 -10.02
C MET A 228 8.48 -6.35 -9.04
N VAL A 229 9.62 -6.75 -9.57
CA VAL A 229 10.81 -7.13 -8.81
C VAL A 229 11.92 -6.15 -9.14
N ASP A 230 12.57 -5.63 -8.12
CA ASP A 230 13.80 -4.88 -8.28
C ASP A 230 14.94 -5.83 -8.66
N THR A 231 15.52 -5.63 -9.84
CA THR A 231 16.58 -6.50 -10.36
C THR A 231 17.88 -6.40 -9.58
N ALA A 232 18.13 -5.28 -8.90
CA ALA A 232 19.34 -5.06 -8.11
C ALA A 232 19.28 -5.76 -6.75
N THR A 233 18.09 -5.76 -6.11
CA THR A 233 17.92 -6.31 -4.76
C THR A 233 17.22 -7.67 -4.74
N GLY A 234 16.63 -8.09 -5.86
CA GLY A 234 15.82 -9.31 -5.93
C GLY A 234 14.53 -9.26 -5.10
N THR A 235 14.24 -8.13 -4.46
CA THR A 235 13.04 -7.95 -3.64
C THR A 235 11.89 -7.36 -4.45
N GLY A 236 10.66 -7.64 -4.05
CA GLY A 236 9.47 -7.13 -4.72
C GLY A 236 8.33 -6.85 -3.77
N ILE A 237 7.37 -6.06 -4.25
CA ILE A 237 6.14 -5.73 -3.52
C ILE A 237 5.41 -6.99 -3.08
N HIS A 238 5.44 -8.03 -3.91
CA HIS A 238 4.75 -9.29 -3.69
C HIS A 238 5.16 -10.02 -2.40
N SER A 239 6.45 -10.04 -2.08
CA SER A 239 6.95 -10.66 -0.84
C SER A 239 6.45 -9.92 0.41
N SER A 240 6.44 -8.59 0.35
CA SER A 240 5.96 -7.74 1.46
C SER A 240 4.46 -7.89 1.69
N VAL A 241 3.67 -8.00 0.61
CA VAL A 241 2.22 -8.24 0.72
C VAL A 241 1.95 -9.65 1.27
N ALA A 242 2.67 -10.68 0.82
CA ALA A 242 2.56 -12.02 1.37
C ALA A 242 2.88 -12.05 2.87
N PHE A 243 3.87 -11.29 3.32
CA PHE A 243 4.15 -11.09 4.74
C PHE A 243 2.96 -10.47 5.49
N CYS A 244 2.31 -9.45 4.92
CA CYS A 244 1.10 -8.87 5.52
C CYS A 244 0.00 -9.91 5.68
N TYR A 245 -0.27 -10.75 4.69
CA TYR A 245 -1.26 -11.83 4.79
C TYR A 245 -0.97 -12.81 5.93
N GLN A 246 0.29 -13.08 6.24
CA GLN A 246 0.68 -13.97 7.33
C GLN A 246 0.55 -13.31 8.72
N LYS A 247 0.79 -12.01 8.81
CA LYS A 247 0.90 -11.28 10.09
C LYS A 247 -0.38 -10.58 10.52
N ILE A 248 -1.09 -9.94 9.59
CA ILE A 248 -2.13 -8.96 9.90
C ILE A 248 -3.31 -9.52 10.70
N ARG A 249 -3.65 -10.79 10.47
CA ARG A 249 -4.70 -11.48 11.22
C ARG A 249 -4.41 -11.53 12.73
N LYS A 250 -3.13 -11.72 13.09
CA LYS A 250 -2.70 -11.75 14.49
C LYS A 250 -2.75 -10.37 15.14
N GLU A 251 -2.74 -9.33 14.32
CA GLU A 251 -2.79 -7.92 14.72
C GLU A 251 -4.19 -7.31 14.57
N ASN A 252 -5.25 -8.14 14.58
CA ASN A 252 -6.65 -7.71 14.45
C ASN A 252 -6.94 -6.93 13.14
N GLY A 253 -6.29 -7.31 12.07
CA GLY A 253 -6.40 -6.64 10.79
C GLY A 253 -6.78 -7.56 9.64
N ALA A 254 -6.97 -6.95 8.44
CA ALA A 254 -7.23 -7.64 7.19
C ALA A 254 -6.43 -7.04 6.02
N VAL A 255 -6.15 -7.87 5.01
CA VAL A 255 -5.57 -7.44 3.74
C VAL A 255 -6.53 -7.76 2.61
N TYR A 256 -6.80 -6.79 1.75
CA TYR A 256 -7.51 -6.97 0.49
C TYR A 256 -6.56 -6.68 -0.67
N THR A 257 -6.30 -7.69 -1.50
CA THR A 257 -5.67 -7.50 -2.81
C THR A 257 -6.75 -7.53 -3.87
N ILE A 258 -6.72 -6.56 -4.78
CA ILE A 258 -7.68 -6.40 -5.85
C ILE A 258 -6.96 -6.66 -7.16
N ILE A 259 -7.42 -7.67 -7.89
CA ILE A 259 -6.82 -8.14 -9.14
C ILE A 259 -7.87 -8.27 -10.23
N GLN A 260 -7.46 -8.10 -11.47
CA GLN A 260 -8.37 -8.29 -12.61
C GLN A 260 -8.44 -9.75 -13.07
N ASN A 261 -7.33 -10.46 -12.99
CA ASN A 261 -7.21 -11.87 -13.33
C ASN A 261 -6.23 -12.56 -12.36
N PRO A 262 -6.59 -13.71 -11.74
CA PRO A 262 -5.68 -14.48 -10.91
C PRO A 262 -4.36 -14.88 -11.59
N ASP A 263 -4.36 -15.05 -12.92
CA ASP A 263 -3.16 -15.43 -13.67
C ASP A 263 -2.10 -14.32 -13.74
N GLN A 264 -2.44 -13.09 -13.33
CA GLN A 264 -1.46 -12.02 -13.15
C GLN A 264 -0.54 -12.24 -11.95
N LEU A 265 -0.93 -13.08 -10.99
CA LEU A 265 -0.08 -13.39 -9.84
C LEU A 265 1.08 -14.32 -10.25
N PRO A 266 2.33 -14.02 -9.81
CA PRO A 266 3.47 -14.87 -10.08
C PRO A 266 3.30 -16.30 -9.56
N GLU A 267 3.87 -17.30 -10.24
CA GLU A 267 3.87 -18.69 -9.76
C GLU A 267 5.03 -18.93 -8.80
N ASN A 268 4.85 -18.56 -7.55
CA ASN A 268 5.87 -18.70 -6.50
C ASN A 268 5.27 -18.99 -5.12
N GLU A 269 6.11 -19.17 -4.12
CA GLU A 269 5.69 -19.44 -2.74
C GLU A 269 4.91 -18.28 -2.11
N HIS A 270 5.17 -17.04 -2.50
CA HIS A 270 4.43 -15.89 -1.99
C HIS A 270 2.96 -15.92 -2.43
N THR A 271 2.69 -16.25 -3.70
CA THR A 271 1.32 -16.45 -4.18
C THR A 271 0.62 -17.60 -3.46
N LYS A 272 1.30 -18.73 -3.26
CA LYS A 272 0.74 -19.85 -2.49
C LYS A 272 0.38 -19.41 -1.06
N ASN A 273 1.24 -18.64 -0.42
CA ASN A 273 0.99 -18.10 0.91
C ASN A 273 -0.20 -17.14 0.95
N ILE A 274 -0.34 -16.26 -0.04
CA ILE A 274 -1.49 -15.35 -0.15
C ILE A 274 -2.78 -16.16 -0.30
N ILE A 275 -2.83 -17.11 -1.23
CA ILE A 275 -4.01 -17.96 -1.47
C ILE A 275 -4.37 -18.77 -0.22
N ALA A 276 -3.38 -19.40 0.44
CA ALA A 276 -3.58 -20.21 1.64
C ALA A 276 -4.10 -19.40 2.84
N ASN A 277 -3.78 -18.09 2.91
CA ASN A 277 -4.25 -17.18 3.96
C ASN A 277 -5.47 -16.34 3.51
N THR A 278 -6.08 -16.64 2.37
CA THR A 278 -7.27 -15.95 1.88
C THR A 278 -8.54 -16.64 2.41
N ASP A 279 -9.07 -16.13 3.51
CA ASP A 279 -10.31 -16.64 4.12
C ASP A 279 -11.56 -16.15 3.36
N MET A 280 -11.51 -14.99 2.71
CA MET A 280 -12.63 -14.38 1.99
C MET A 280 -12.26 -14.15 0.53
N LEU A 281 -13.05 -14.71 -0.38
CA LEU A 281 -12.90 -14.51 -1.81
C LEU A 281 -14.13 -13.77 -2.35
N PHE A 282 -13.91 -12.59 -2.92
CA PHE A 282 -14.92 -11.81 -3.63
C PHE A 282 -14.65 -11.88 -5.13
N VAL A 283 -15.66 -12.25 -5.92
CA VAL A 283 -15.61 -12.28 -7.38
C VAL A 283 -16.77 -11.45 -7.92
N LEU A 284 -16.46 -10.50 -8.80
CA LEU A 284 -17.49 -9.73 -9.50
C LEU A 284 -17.76 -10.32 -10.89
N PRO A 285 -18.85 -9.96 -11.53
CA PRO A 285 -19.17 -10.44 -12.90
C PRO A 285 -18.03 -10.18 -13.86
N THR A 286 -17.62 -11.22 -14.57
CA THR A 286 -16.46 -11.18 -15.46
C THR A 286 -16.60 -12.18 -16.61
N LYS A 287 -15.56 -12.31 -17.43
CA LYS A 287 -15.53 -13.23 -18.57
C LYS A 287 -15.28 -14.68 -18.12
N GLU A 288 -15.75 -15.64 -18.92
CA GLU A 288 -15.63 -17.08 -18.63
C GLU A 288 -14.18 -17.51 -18.40
N VAL A 289 -13.23 -16.98 -19.18
CA VAL A 289 -11.80 -17.28 -19.00
C VAL A 289 -11.28 -16.90 -17.62
N ILE A 290 -11.77 -15.79 -17.06
CA ILE A 290 -11.37 -15.35 -15.71
C ILE A 290 -12.05 -16.24 -14.65
N TYR A 291 -13.33 -16.63 -14.84
CA TYR A 291 -13.96 -17.59 -13.94
C TYR A 291 -13.20 -18.92 -13.90
N GLN A 292 -12.69 -19.39 -15.03
CA GLN A 292 -11.89 -20.62 -15.06
C GLN A 292 -10.58 -20.43 -14.27
N SER A 293 -9.89 -19.31 -14.46
CA SER A 293 -8.69 -18.98 -13.69
C SER A 293 -8.96 -18.92 -12.17
N VAL A 294 -10.12 -18.37 -11.75
CA VAL A 294 -10.54 -18.37 -10.34
C VAL A 294 -10.75 -19.81 -9.83
N ILE A 295 -11.44 -20.65 -10.60
CA ILE A 295 -11.71 -22.05 -10.24
C ILE A 295 -10.40 -22.78 -10.00
N ASP A 296 -9.46 -22.67 -10.93
CA ASP A 296 -8.19 -23.39 -10.90
C ASP A 296 -7.26 -22.89 -9.78
N ARG A 297 -7.07 -21.58 -9.70
CA ARG A 297 -6.13 -20.96 -8.73
C ARG A 297 -6.63 -21.06 -7.29
N PHE A 298 -7.92 -20.86 -7.03
CA PHE A 298 -8.51 -20.93 -5.70
C PHE A 298 -9.15 -22.28 -5.38
N ARG A 299 -8.98 -23.28 -6.27
CA ARG A 299 -9.45 -24.65 -6.10
C ARG A 299 -10.92 -24.75 -5.72
N LEU A 300 -11.79 -24.08 -6.48
CA LEU A 300 -13.22 -24.21 -6.31
C LEU A 300 -13.66 -25.58 -6.90
N THR A 301 -13.96 -26.52 -6.02
CA THR A 301 -14.33 -27.90 -6.44
C THR A 301 -15.82 -28.17 -6.35
N HIS A 302 -16.58 -27.35 -5.60
CA HIS A 302 -18.01 -27.58 -5.40
C HIS A 302 -18.83 -27.05 -6.57
N PRO A 303 -19.56 -27.92 -7.33
CA PRO A 303 -20.31 -27.52 -8.55
C PRO A 303 -21.32 -26.39 -8.27
N GLY A 304 -22.02 -26.44 -7.12
CA GLY A 304 -22.98 -25.43 -6.72
C GLY A 304 -22.36 -24.04 -6.52
N GLN A 305 -21.14 -23.96 -5.92
CA GLN A 305 -20.42 -22.69 -5.79
C GLN A 305 -20.00 -22.13 -7.15
N ILE A 306 -19.55 -22.99 -8.05
CA ILE A 306 -19.17 -22.61 -9.42
C ILE A 306 -20.40 -22.09 -10.20
N ALA A 307 -21.53 -22.79 -10.12
CA ALA A 307 -22.77 -22.38 -10.77
C ALA A 307 -23.26 -21.02 -10.19
N LEU A 308 -23.21 -20.85 -8.88
CA LEU A 308 -23.57 -19.62 -8.19
C LEU A 308 -22.67 -18.46 -8.64
N MET A 309 -21.35 -18.65 -8.70
CA MET A 309 -20.40 -17.65 -9.17
C MET A 309 -20.68 -17.22 -10.61
N LYS A 310 -20.98 -18.17 -11.51
CA LYS A 310 -21.27 -17.88 -12.93
C LYS A 310 -22.67 -17.30 -13.17
N SER A 311 -23.55 -17.31 -12.17
CA SER A 311 -24.91 -16.76 -12.30
C SER A 311 -25.00 -15.26 -12.11
N MET A 312 -23.94 -14.62 -11.61
CA MET A 312 -23.91 -13.19 -11.29
C MET A 312 -24.14 -12.29 -12.50
N ARG A 313 -24.77 -11.16 -12.25
CA ARG A 313 -25.08 -10.13 -13.26
C ARG A 313 -24.89 -8.73 -12.69
N ASN A 314 -24.62 -7.79 -13.58
CA ASN A 314 -24.63 -6.35 -13.30
C ASN A 314 -25.74 -5.70 -14.08
N ASN A 315 -26.31 -4.63 -13.52
CA ASN A 315 -27.20 -3.72 -14.23
C ASN A 315 -26.88 -2.28 -13.81
N PHE A 316 -26.12 -1.57 -14.62
CA PHE A 316 -25.75 -0.19 -14.37
C PHE A 316 -26.64 0.83 -15.08
N SER A 317 -27.54 0.38 -16.00
CA SER A 317 -28.41 1.23 -16.81
C SER A 317 -29.84 1.34 -16.30
N GLY A 318 -30.20 0.65 -15.21
CA GLY A 318 -31.56 0.68 -14.64
C GLY A 318 -31.79 1.87 -13.71
N GLN A 319 -33.06 2.06 -13.31
CA GLN A 319 -33.44 3.06 -12.29
C GLN A 319 -32.76 2.83 -10.94
N ARG A 320 -32.35 1.61 -10.65
CA ARG A 320 -31.56 1.24 -9.47
C ARG A 320 -30.36 0.44 -9.96
N PRO A 321 -29.21 1.11 -10.19
CA PRO A 321 -27.99 0.44 -10.58
C PRO A 321 -27.54 -0.55 -9.50
N TYR A 322 -27.10 -1.73 -9.93
CA TYR A 322 -26.55 -2.72 -9.01
C TYR A 322 -25.42 -3.53 -9.63
N SER A 323 -24.57 -4.05 -8.76
CA SER A 323 -23.57 -5.06 -9.06
C SER A 323 -23.76 -6.25 -8.14
N GLU A 324 -23.71 -7.46 -8.67
CA GLU A 324 -23.68 -8.67 -7.87
C GLU A 324 -22.24 -9.09 -7.59
N CYS A 325 -22.03 -9.72 -6.44
CA CYS A 325 -20.74 -10.19 -6.00
C CYS A 325 -20.88 -11.59 -5.40
N PHE A 326 -20.14 -12.53 -5.95
CA PHE A 326 -19.95 -13.84 -5.31
C PHE A 326 -18.98 -13.67 -4.15
N MET A 327 -19.39 -14.15 -2.99
CA MET A 327 -18.60 -14.16 -1.77
C MET A 327 -18.47 -15.59 -1.27
N ARG A 328 -17.20 -16.04 -1.09
CA ARG A 328 -16.87 -17.31 -0.43
C ARG A 328 -16.17 -17.00 0.90
N LEU A 329 -16.65 -17.63 1.98
CA LEU A 329 -16.05 -17.59 3.31
C LEU A 329 -15.53 -18.97 3.67
N GLY A 330 -14.24 -19.09 3.84
CA GLY A 330 -13.57 -20.39 3.97
C GLY A 330 -13.83 -21.28 2.74
N GLU A 331 -14.00 -22.59 2.95
CA GLU A 331 -14.20 -23.54 1.86
C GLU A 331 -15.68 -23.89 1.62
N HIS A 332 -16.53 -23.75 2.64
CA HIS A 332 -17.88 -24.34 2.64
C HIS A 332 -19.01 -23.35 2.42
N TYR A 333 -18.84 -22.10 2.80
CA TYR A 333 -19.88 -21.10 2.66
C TYR A 333 -19.66 -20.24 1.42
N ALA A 334 -20.68 -20.13 0.59
CA ALA A 334 -20.70 -19.23 -0.55
C ALA A 334 -22.09 -18.63 -0.76
N THR A 335 -22.13 -17.37 -1.17
CA THR A 335 -23.36 -16.65 -1.51
C THR A 335 -23.12 -15.65 -2.62
N VAL A 336 -24.20 -15.16 -3.23
CA VAL A 336 -24.16 -13.96 -4.09
C VAL A 336 -24.89 -12.85 -3.34
N THR A 337 -24.20 -11.74 -3.19
CA THR A 337 -24.75 -10.50 -2.63
C THR A 337 -24.97 -9.49 -3.74
N ARG A 338 -25.96 -8.62 -3.57
CA ARG A 338 -26.22 -7.50 -4.48
C ARG A 338 -25.86 -6.20 -3.80
N LEU A 339 -25.09 -5.38 -4.48
CA LEU A 339 -24.69 -4.06 -4.08
C LEU A 339 -25.50 -3.04 -4.89
N GLU A 340 -26.43 -2.36 -4.23
CA GLU A 340 -27.23 -1.28 -4.79
C GLU A 340 -26.73 0.06 -4.21
N PHE A 341 -26.71 1.10 -5.04
CA PHE A 341 -26.27 2.44 -4.66
C PHE A 341 -27.44 3.43 -4.67
N SER A 342 -27.49 4.34 -3.69
CA SER A 342 -28.26 5.56 -3.85
C SER A 342 -27.64 6.42 -4.95
N ARG A 343 -28.40 7.43 -5.44
CA ARG A 343 -27.89 8.35 -6.47
C ARG A 343 -26.66 9.12 -5.97
N GLU A 344 -26.71 9.60 -4.74
CA GLU A 344 -25.63 10.33 -4.08
C GLU A 344 -24.36 9.46 -4.03
N LYS A 345 -24.51 8.24 -3.56
CA LYS A 345 -23.40 7.29 -3.43
C LYS A 345 -22.83 6.89 -4.79
N PHE A 346 -23.68 6.71 -5.79
CA PHE A 346 -23.23 6.45 -7.15
C PHE A 346 -22.39 7.61 -7.72
N LEU A 347 -22.82 8.86 -7.48
CA LEU A 347 -22.07 10.06 -7.87
C LEU A 347 -20.74 10.18 -7.11
N ALA A 348 -20.76 9.92 -5.80
CA ALA A 348 -19.55 9.95 -4.95
C ALA A 348 -18.49 8.92 -5.40
N PHE A 349 -18.89 7.85 -6.08
CA PHE A 349 -17.99 6.79 -6.54
C PHE A 349 -17.60 6.89 -8.01
N GLN A 350 -17.94 8.01 -8.68
CA GLN A 350 -17.42 8.27 -10.03
C GLN A 350 -15.92 8.60 -9.94
N THR A 351 -15.14 7.97 -10.81
CA THR A 351 -13.67 8.13 -10.83
C THR A 351 -13.18 8.71 -12.16
N GLU A 352 -14.06 8.85 -13.15
CA GLU A 352 -13.73 9.34 -14.50
C GLU A 352 -14.99 9.84 -15.22
N GLY A 353 -14.79 10.50 -16.36
CA GLY A 353 -15.86 10.97 -17.22
C GLY A 353 -16.39 12.36 -16.88
N GLU A 354 -17.49 12.76 -17.56
CA GLU A 354 -18.07 14.11 -17.45
C GLU A 354 -18.60 14.39 -16.04
N ILE A 355 -19.28 13.42 -15.43
CA ILE A 355 -19.82 13.54 -14.07
C ILE A 355 -18.69 13.81 -13.06
N TRP A 356 -17.61 13.02 -13.15
CA TRP A 356 -16.44 13.22 -12.31
C TRP A 356 -15.83 14.60 -12.49
N SER A 357 -15.69 15.07 -13.73
CA SER A 357 -15.10 16.39 -14.05
C SER A 357 -15.95 17.54 -13.49
N ASP A 358 -17.29 17.44 -13.58
CA ASP A 358 -18.20 18.45 -13.03
C ASP A 358 -18.15 18.49 -11.50
N LEU A 359 -18.17 17.33 -10.85
CA LEU A 359 -18.02 17.24 -9.39
C LEU A 359 -16.66 17.79 -8.91
N GLU A 360 -15.57 17.54 -9.66
CA GLU A 360 -14.25 18.12 -9.38
C GLU A 360 -14.25 19.65 -9.49
N GLU A 361 -14.90 20.21 -10.50
CA GLU A 361 -15.01 21.67 -10.66
C GLU A 361 -15.83 22.29 -9.52
N LYS A 362 -16.95 21.69 -9.16
CA LYS A 362 -17.79 22.14 -8.04
C LYS A 362 -17.05 22.04 -6.70
N ASN A 363 -16.33 20.95 -6.47
CA ASN A 363 -15.58 20.74 -5.22
C ASN A 363 -14.44 21.76 -4.99
N ARG A 364 -14.02 22.51 -6.00
CA ARG A 364 -13.10 23.65 -5.82
C ARG A 364 -13.71 24.82 -5.05
N ARG A 365 -15.04 24.88 -4.98
CA ARG A 365 -15.80 26.02 -4.42
C ARG A 365 -16.59 25.64 -3.17
N MET A 366 -16.86 24.35 -2.97
CA MET A 366 -17.69 23.82 -1.89
C MET A 366 -17.21 22.44 -1.44
N SER A 367 -17.82 21.89 -0.38
CA SER A 367 -17.55 20.51 0.03
C SER A 367 -17.96 19.50 -1.04
N MET A 368 -17.43 18.27 -1.01
CA MET A 368 -17.85 17.24 -1.95
C MET A 368 -19.31 16.85 -1.76
N GLU A 369 -19.81 16.87 -0.53
CA GLU A 369 -21.25 16.62 -0.23
C GLU A 369 -22.13 17.67 -0.89
N ASP A 370 -21.84 18.96 -0.71
CA ASP A 370 -22.57 20.05 -1.33
C ASP A 370 -22.51 19.99 -2.86
N ALA A 371 -21.35 19.62 -3.42
CA ALA A 371 -21.18 19.46 -4.87
C ALA A 371 -22.07 18.35 -5.45
N ILE A 372 -22.21 17.23 -4.75
CA ILE A 372 -23.09 16.12 -5.12
C ILE A 372 -24.56 16.57 -5.04
N GLU A 373 -24.95 17.27 -3.97
CA GLU A 373 -26.31 17.78 -3.82
C GLU A 373 -26.66 18.81 -4.90
N GLU A 374 -25.73 19.70 -5.25
CA GLU A 374 -25.92 20.68 -6.32
C GLU A 374 -26.06 19.98 -7.68
N TYR A 375 -25.18 19.00 -7.97
CA TYR A 375 -25.29 18.20 -9.19
C TYR A 375 -26.64 17.50 -9.32
N ILE A 376 -27.15 16.92 -8.24
CA ILE A 376 -28.46 16.26 -8.22
C ILE A 376 -29.58 17.26 -8.53
N ARG A 377 -29.53 18.47 -7.96
CA ARG A 377 -30.54 19.52 -8.21
C ARG A 377 -30.54 20.02 -9.65
N GLU A 378 -29.38 20.10 -10.28
CA GLU A 378 -29.25 20.55 -11.68
C GLU A 378 -29.71 19.51 -12.71
N HIS A 379 -29.70 18.22 -12.34
CA HIS A 379 -29.99 17.10 -13.24
C HIS A 379 -31.22 16.28 -12.79
N GLN A 380 -32.18 16.92 -12.09
CA GLN A 380 -33.45 16.29 -11.68
C GLN A 380 -34.41 16.07 -12.83
#